data_d3c27d4b80f709ced0dc7b2f09041c0b
#
_entry.id   d3c27d4b80f709ced0dc7b2f09041c0b
#
_cell.length_a   1.000
_cell.length_b   1.000
_cell.length_c   1.000
_cell.angle_alpha   90.00
_cell.angle_beta   90.00
_cell.angle_gamma   90.00
#
_symmetry.space_group_name_H-M   'P 1'
#
loop_
_entity.id
_entity.type
_entity.pdbx_description
1 polymer ?
#
loop_
_entity_poly.entity_id
_entity_poly.type
_entity_poly.pdbx_seq_one_letter_code
_entity_poly.pdbx_strand_id
1 'polypeptide(L)'
;MKLGKILNNLDIVDANYEIDKETEIKNIAFHTDDVAEGGIFVAIKGYVTDGHKFIKKAKEMGAEIAVVEDYSDEEIKQIRVKNSRIALADMATNFYEDPSKDMEVIGITATNGKTTTAFMVDSILEEDERKTGMIGTVLTRYADVMIPSVLTTPESLTLQSYFWDMKDRGVTDVTMEVSSSAQELYRNKNIDFDIVTFNNLGREHIDQHGSFENYFRYKSRLIRHAKDDALAILNADDEKIYSLKDKTKAQVFSFSLENNEADFGIQDLDLSTGKGKFIFTINRDIRIKDFVLEKSEFEIELGSVGYSSVMNSIVAIIVALCLEIDRETIKKALKDFKGVERRFELIFDEEFKILDDHFANEKNIDATMETLKEMDYKNLNILYAIRGKRGVEVNREITERLVKWIKILKPKSLSATLSRDTVKEKDRVTDEELKVFKDILEKNNIECKIYDTLEESVNKSIDLLENDDVLLLAGCQGMDKGAGFVKEKLLRENKVKDIEGFSHRIDKRIC
;
A
#
# COMPACT_ATOMS: atom_id res chain seq x y z
N MET A 1 21.58 17.44 -19.46
CA MET A 1 22.73 16.85 -18.69
C MET A 1 23.65 16.15 -19.65
N LYS A 2 25.00 16.15 -19.42
CA LYS A 2 25.95 15.44 -20.27
C LYS A 2 25.79 13.92 -20.17
N LEU A 3 25.85 13.23 -21.31
CA LEU A 3 25.73 11.77 -21.42
C LEU A 3 26.71 11.04 -20.49
N GLY A 4 27.96 11.53 -20.41
CA GLY A 4 28.97 10.91 -19.56
C GLY A 4 28.59 10.87 -18.06
N LYS A 5 27.83 11.86 -17.56
CA LYS A 5 27.30 11.85 -16.20
C LYS A 5 26.17 10.84 -16.05
N ILE A 6 25.26 10.74 -17.03
CA ILE A 6 24.13 9.81 -17.01
C ILE A 6 24.62 8.37 -17.04
N LEU A 7 25.66 8.08 -17.82
CA LEU A 7 26.24 6.74 -17.96
C LEU A 7 27.26 6.37 -16.87
N ASN A 8 27.48 7.22 -15.89
CA ASN A 8 28.45 6.97 -14.83
C ASN A 8 28.07 5.69 -14.05
N ASN A 9 29.06 4.79 -13.87
CA ASN A 9 28.89 3.51 -13.19
C ASN A 9 27.87 2.52 -13.82
N LEU A 10 27.40 2.76 -15.05
CA LEU A 10 26.58 1.77 -15.78
C LEU A 10 27.43 0.57 -16.22
N ASP A 11 26.85 -0.64 -16.07
CA ASP A 11 27.43 -1.89 -16.64
C ASP A 11 27.11 -1.99 -18.15
N ILE A 12 27.81 -1.17 -18.95
CA ILE A 12 27.68 -1.17 -20.42
C ILE A 12 28.43 -2.37 -20.99
N VAL A 13 27.76 -3.15 -21.84
CA VAL A 13 28.37 -4.26 -22.55
C VAL A 13 29.20 -3.74 -23.75
N ASP A 14 28.55 -2.96 -24.62
CA ASP A 14 29.13 -2.29 -25.78
C ASP A 14 28.16 -1.25 -26.36
N ALA A 15 28.54 -0.61 -27.46
CA ALA A 15 27.67 0.31 -28.21
C ALA A 15 27.94 0.17 -29.72
N ASN A 16 26.93 0.47 -30.55
CA ASN A 16 27.07 0.43 -32.02
C ASN A 16 27.71 1.70 -32.61
N TYR A 17 28.13 2.64 -31.75
CA TYR A 17 28.75 3.90 -32.10
C TYR A 17 29.80 4.29 -31.05
N GLU A 18 30.65 5.27 -31.38
CA GLU A 18 31.59 5.87 -30.42
C GLU A 18 30.82 6.82 -29.46
N ILE A 19 30.85 6.50 -28.17
CA ILE A 19 30.11 7.29 -27.16
C ILE A 19 30.83 8.61 -26.92
N ASP A 20 30.21 9.72 -27.38
CA ASP A 20 30.62 11.06 -27.01
C ASP A 20 29.99 11.45 -25.66
N LYS A 21 30.81 11.49 -24.59
CA LYS A 21 30.42 11.81 -23.23
C LYS A 21 29.96 13.26 -23.05
N GLU A 22 30.26 14.13 -24.00
CA GLU A 22 29.88 15.55 -23.95
C GLU A 22 28.50 15.83 -24.58
N THR A 23 27.90 14.82 -25.23
CA THR A 23 26.55 14.91 -25.79
C THR A 23 25.55 15.35 -24.72
N GLU A 24 24.79 16.41 -25.00
CA GLU A 24 23.73 16.91 -24.10
C GLU A 24 22.45 16.10 -24.25
N ILE A 25 21.99 15.50 -23.17
CA ILE A 25 20.74 14.74 -23.09
C ILE A 25 19.67 15.56 -22.37
N LYS A 26 18.49 15.67 -22.98
CA LYS A 26 17.39 16.48 -22.44
C LYS A 26 16.47 15.69 -21.53
N ASN A 27 16.19 14.41 -21.86
CA ASN A 27 15.39 13.53 -21.01
C ASN A 27 15.77 12.06 -21.17
N ILE A 28 15.26 11.24 -20.24
CA ILE A 28 15.26 9.80 -20.30
C ILE A 28 13.79 9.36 -20.35
N ALA A 29 13.47 8.39 -21.22
CA ALA A 29 12.13 7.84 -21.33
C ALA A 29 12.16 6.32 -21.48
N PHE A 30 11.12 5.62 -21.01
CA PHE A 30 10.86 4.20 -21.22
C PHE A 30 9.48 3.94 -21.84
N HIS A 31 8.68 4.99 -22.00
CA HIS A 31 7.48 5.03 -22.86
C HIS A 31 7.72 5.97 -24.03
N THR A 32 7.21 5.62 -25.20
CA THR A 32 7.42 6.43 -26.41
C THR A 32 6.77 7.80 -26.33
N ASP A 33 5.68 7.92 -25.58
CA ASP A 33 4.92 9.17 -25.45
C ASP A 33 5.64 10.19 -24.55
N ASP A 34 6.64 9.74 -23.76
CA ASP A 34 7.47 10.58 -22.88
C ASP A 34 8.80 10.98 -23.55
N VAL A 35 9.08 10.52 -24.78
CA VAL A 35 10.31 10.82 -25.50
C VAL A 35 10.31 12.26 -25.95
N ALA A 36 11.42 12.99 -25.68
CA ALA A 36 11.68 14.33 -26.21
C ALA A 36 12.88 14.32 -27.16
N GLU A 37 12.95 15.33 -28.03
CA GLU A 37 14.08 15.51 -28.97
C GLU A 37 15.42 15.61 -28.24
N GLY A 38 16.40 14.79 -28.64
CA GLY A 38 17.68 14.65 -27.96
C GLY A 38 17.63 13.83 -26.67
N GLY A 39 16.61 13.01 -26.51
CA GLY A 39 16.42 12.13 -25.35
C GLY A 39 17.03 10.74 -25.52
N ILE A 40 17.08 9.98 -24.41
CA ILE A 40 17.42 8.56 -24.36
C ILE A 40 16.15 7.75 -24.18
N PHE A 41 15.92 6.76 -25.04
CA PHE A 41 14.87 5.76 -24.86
C PHE A 41 15.45 4.47 -24.29
N VAL A 42 14.91 3.98 -23.18
CA VAL A 42 15.31 2.71 -22.55
C VAL A 42 14.32 1.63 -22.93
N ALA A 43 14.74 0.67 -23.74
CA ALA A 43 13.93 -0.45 -24.21
C ALA A 43 13.83 -1.54 -23.14
N ILE A 44 12.75 -1.52 -22.35
CA ILE A 44 12.55 -2.47 -21.25
C ILE A 44 11.79 -3.71 -21.73
N LYS A 45 12.31 -4.91 -21.43
CA LYS A 45 11.55 -6.15 -21.57
C LYS A 45 10.53 -6.27 -20.43
N GLY A 46 9.26 -6.05 -20.75
CA GLY A 46 8.14 -6.22 -19.82
C GLY A 46 7.54 -7.64 -19.87
N TYR A 47 6.64 -7.96 -18.93
CA TYR A 47 5.95 -9.26 -18.91
C TYR A 47 4.97 -9.44 -20.09
N VAL A 48 4.40 -8.37 -20.61
CA VAL A 48 3.40 -8.40 -21.69
C VAL A 48 3.99 -7.89 -22.99
N THR A 49 4.87 -6.90 -22.91
CA THR A 49 5.36 -6.18 -24.09
C THR A 49 6.87 -5.98 -23.98
N ASP A 50 7.57 -6.18 -25.11
CA ASP A 50 9.00 -5.92 -25.23
C ASP A 50 9.21 -4.50 -25.78
N GLY A 51 9.90 -3.65 -25.02
CA GLY A 51 10.23 -2.26 -25.37
C GLY A 51 11.07 -2.12 -26.65
N HIS A 52 11.85 -3.15 -27.01
CA HIS A 52 12.65 -3.14 -28.25
C HIS A 52 11.81 -2.96 -29.51
N LYS A 53 10.54 -3.39 -29.51
CA LYS A 53 9.58 -3.18 -30.61
C LYS A 53 9.24 -1.72 -30.86
N PHE A 54 9.51 -0.84 -29.90
CA PHE A 54 9.17 0.57 -29.96
C PHE A 54 10.35 1.49 -30.28
N ILE A 55 11.56 0.95 -30.51
CA ILE A 55 12.76 1.75 -30.79
C ILE A 55 12.55 2.64 -32.02
N LYS A 56 11.91 2.12 -33.08
CA LYS A 56 11.56 2.89 -34.27
C LYS A 56 10.69 4.09 -33.92
N LYS A 57 9.59 3.85 -33.20
CA LYS A 57 8.68 4.92 -32.77
C LYS A 57 9.40 5.94 -31.86
N ALA A 58 10.24 5.47 -30.93
CA ALA A 58 11.03 6.35 -30.08
C ALA A 58 11.97 7.25 -30.88
N LYS A 59 12.63 6.72 -31.92
CA LYS A 59 13.45 7.50 -32.87
C LYS A 59 12.60 8.57 -33.59
N GLU A 60 11.42 8.19 -34.09
CA GLU A 60 10.48 9.10 -34.75
C GLU A 60 10.00 10.21 -33.82
N MET A 61 9.90 9.93 -32.51
CA MET A 61 9.55 10.90 -31.47
C MET A 61 10.73 11.77 -31.01
N GLY A 62 11.95 11.51 -31.50
CA GLY A 62 13.13 12.35 -31.23
C GLY A 62 14.18 11.74 -30.31
N ALA A 63 14.07 10.43 -29.96
CA ALA A 63 15.16 9.77 -29.24
C ALA A 63 16.44 9.76 -30.10
N GLU A 64 17.54 10.22 -29.51
CA GLU A 64 18.87 10.20 -30.14
C GLU A 64 19.61 8.90 -29.86
N ILE A 65 19.37 8.31 -28.67
CA ILE A 65 20.04 7.09 -28.20
C ILE A 65 18.98 6.13 -27.68
N ALA A 66 19.15 4.83 -27.97
CA ALA A 66 18.39 3.75 -27.35
C ALA A 66 19.32 2.93 -26.43
N VAL A 67 18.87 2.64 -25.20
CA VAL A 67 19.50 1.68 -24.31
C VAL A 67 18.75 0.35 -24.42
N VAL A 68 19.47 -0.72 -24.78
CA VAL A 68 18.90 -1.99 -25.22
C VAL A 68 19.58 -3.19 -24.53
N GLU A 69 18.90 -4.32 -24.44
CA GLU A 69 19.52 -5.59 -24.04
C GLU A 69 20.03 -6.37 -25.29
N ASP A 70 19.28 -6.26 -26.39
CA ASP A 70 19.64 -6.80 -27.69
C ASP A 70 19.57 -5.70 -28.74
N TYR A 71 20.55 -5.67 -29.65
CA TYR A 71 20.54 -4.69 -30.75
C TYR A 71 19.32 -4.89 -31.65
N SER A 72 18.74 -3.77 -32.08
CA SER A 72 17.74 -3.74 -33.17
C SER A 72 18.39 -3.31 -34.49
N ASP A 73 17.73 -3.62 -35.62
CA ASP A 73 18.13 -3.19 -36.95
C ASP A 73 17.85 -1.71 -37.24
N GLU A 74 17.28 -0.98 -36.25
CA GLU A 74 16.94 0.44 -36.42
C GLU A 74 18.20 1.31 -36.46
N GLU A 75 18.24 2.24 -37.40
CA GLU A 75 19.31 3.23 -37.56
C GLU A 75 19.27 4.30 -36.48
N ILE A 76 19.57 3.95 -35.23
CA ILE A 76 19.72 4.81 -34.05
C ILE A 76 21.01 4.41 -33.31
N LYS A 77 21.59 5.37 -32.60
CA LYS A 77 22.68 5.06 -31.66
C LYS A 77 22.17 4.14 -30.57
N GLN A 78 22.82 3.00 -30.35
CA GLN A 78 22.38 2.01 -29.36
C GLN A 78 23.50 1.71 -28.36
N ILE A 79 23.16 1.72 -27.07
CA ILE A 79 24.03 1.27 -25.97
C ILE A 79 23.46 -0.02 -25.41
N ARG A 80 24.25 -1.09 -25.48
CA ARG A 80 23.83 -2.41 -25.00
C ARG A 80 24.21 -2.60 -23.52
N VAL A 81 23.24 -3.07 -22.74
CA VAL A 81 23.39 -3.37 -21.32
C VAL A 81 22.89 -4.78 -21.01
N LYS A 82 23.30 -5.36 -19.88
CA LYS A 82 22.83 -6.71 -19.48
C LYS A 82 21.39 -6.71 -18.99
N ASN A 83 20.95 -5.62 -18.40
CA ASN A 83 19.60 -5.47 -17.84
C ASN A 83 19.14 -4.02 -17.94
N SER A 84 18.14 -3.78 -18.78
CA SER A 84 17.65 -2.44 -19.07
C SER A 84 16.95 -1.77 -17.88
N ARG A 85 16.37 -2.56 -16.94
CA ARG A 85 15.75 -2.02 -15.72
C ARG A 85 16.78 -1.53 -14.71
N ILE A 86 17.88 -2.26 -14.56
CA ILE A 86 19.03 -1.82 -13.74
C ILE A 86 19.64 -0.56 -14.35
N ALA A 87 19.85 -0.57 -15.65
CA ALA A 87 20.39 0.60 -16.37
C ALA A 87 19.46 1.82 -16.22
N LEU A 88 18.14 1.65 -16.36
CA LEU A 88 17.18 2.73 -16.14
C LEU A 88 17.29 3.30 -14.72
N ALA A 89 17.38 2.46 -13.70
CA ALA A 89 17.51 2.90 -12.33
C ALA A 89 18.80 3.69 -12.08
N ASP A 90 19.95 3.18 -12.61
CA ASP A 90 21.24 3.87 -12.47
C ASP A 90 21.27 5.19 -13.25
N MET A 91 20.74 5.21 -14.46
CA MET A 91 20.63 6.42 -15.28
C MET A 91 19.70 7.46 -14.65
N ALA A 92 18.55 7.03 -14.10
CA ALA A 92 17.62 7.90 -13.41
C ALA A 92 18.25 8.55 -12.17
N THR A 93 18.95 7.75 -11.36
CA THR A 93 19.69 8.24 -10.19
C THR A 93 20.71 9.30 -10.60
N ASN A 94 21.51 9.01 -11.64
CA ASN A 94 22.51 9.94 -12.13
C ASN A 94 21.88 11.24 -12.73
N PHE A 95 20.76 11.09 -13.45
CA PHE A 95 20.08 12.21 -14.10
C PHE A 95 19.43 13.17 -13.10
N TYR A 96 18.87 12.65 -12.00
CA TYR A 96 18.27 13.46 -10.94
C TYR A 96 19.23 13.73 -9.77
N GLU A 97 20.51 13.33 -9.88
CA GLU A 97 21.58 13.61 -8.89
C GLU A 97 21.33 13.00 -7.51
N ASP A 98 20.72 11.78 -7.50
CA ASP A 98 20.52 10.97 -6.27
C ASP A 98 19.79 11.72 -5.13
N PRO A 99 18.59 12.26 -5.38
CA PRO A 99 17.93 13.18 -4.44
C PRO A 99 17.48 12.52 -3.13
N SER A 100 17.35 11.18 -3.08
CA SER A 100 16.93 10.46 -1.87
C SER A 100 17.93 10.58 -0.71
N LYS A 101 19.19 10.91 -0.99
CA LYS A 101 20.22 11.13 0.05
C LYS A 101 20.03 12.39 0.89
N ASP A 102 19.20 13.30 0.43
CA ASP A 102 18.96 14.56 1.12
C ASP A 102 17.68 14.54 1.99
N MET A 103 17.09 13.36 2.19
CA MET A 103 15.86 13.14 2.94
C MET A 103 15.98 11.91 3.82
N GLU A 104 15.21 11.85 4.91
CA GLU A 104 15.00 10.63 5.69
C GLU A 104 13.98 9.73 4.96
N VAL A 105 14.38 8.57 4.47
CA VAL A 105 13.52 7.70 3.65
C VAL A 105 13.14 6.43 4.39
N ILE A 106 11.83 6.25 4.62
CA ILE A 106 11.26 5.10 5.29
C ILE A 106 10.65 4.13 4.27
N GLY A 107 11.23 2.92 4.16
CA GLY A 107 10.76 1.88 3.25
C GLY A 107 9.93 0.81 3.98
N ILE A 108 8.67 0.64 3.58
CA ILE A 108 7.73 -0.28 4.25
C ILE A 108 7.39 -1.45 3.33
N THR A 109 7.73 -2.68 3.73
CA THR A 109 7.25 -3.89 3.06
C THR A 109 6.44 -4.80 3.98
N ALA A 110 5.41 -5.39 3.44
CA ALA A 110 4.54 -6.35 4.10
C ALA A 110 3.71 -7.11 3.05
N THR A 111 3.08 -8.22 3.39
CA THR A 111 2.01 -8.76 2.57
C THR A 111 0.81 -7.82 2.67
N ASN A 112 0.31 -7.58 3.87
CA ASN A 112 -0.83 -6.68 4.13
C ASN A 112 -0.40 -5.52 5.04
N GLY A 113 -1.15 -4.39 5.00
CA GLY A 113 -0.98 -3.27 5.92
C GLY A 113 0.08 -2.23 5.54
N LYS A 114 0.83 -2.40 4.44
CA LYS A 114 1.80 -1.39 3.95
C LYS A 114 1.21 0.02 3.90
N THR A 115 0.08 0.15 3.23
CA THR A 115 -0.61 1.43 3.04
C THR A 115 -0.99 2.06 4.38
N THR A 116 -1.67 1.28 5.26
CA THR A 116 -2.08 1.80 6.57
C THR A 116 -0.88 2.19 7.42
N THR A 117 0.20 1.38 7.42
CA THR A 117 1.44 1.72 8.13
C THR A 117 2.05 3.01 7.57
N ALA A 118 2.10 3.16 6.23
CA ALA A 118 2.65 4.35 5.60
C ALA A 118 1.87 5.62 5.97
N PHE A 119 0.54 5.54 5.94
CA PHE A 119 -0.30 6.66 6.37
C PHE A 119 -0.19 6.99 7.87
N MET A 120 -0.03 5.97 8.74
CA MET A 120 0.19 6.20 10.18
C MET A 120 1.53 6.86 10.44
N VAL A 121 2.61 6.40 9.78
CA VAL A 121 3.94 7.03 9.87
C VAL A 121 3.86 8.48 9.40
N ASP A 122 3.29 8.71 8.22
CA ASP A 122 3.14 10.05 7.63
C ASP A 122 2.30 10.98 8.53
N SER A 123 1.21 10.46 9.14
CA SER A 123 0.40 11.22 10.11
C SER A 123 1.19 11.63 11.36
N ILE A 124 2.08 10.76 11.88
CA ILE A 124 2.94 11.09 13.02
C ILE A 124 3.99 12.13 12.62
N LEU A 125 4.58 12.01 11.44
CA LEU A 125 5.56 12.97 10.92
C LEU A 125 4.92 14.36 10.68
N GLU A 126 3.67 14.40 10.16
CA GLU A 126 2.92 15.65 9.99
C GLU A 126 2.58 16.30 11.36
N GLU A 127 2.18 15.49 12.36
CA GLU A 127 1.94 16.01 13.72
C GLU A 127 3.22 16.54 14.39
N ASP A 128 4.39 16.00 14.02
CA ASP A 128 5.73 16.49 14.41
C ASP A 128 6.19 17.69 13.53
N GLU A 129 5.27 18.29 12.77
CA GLU A 129 5.50 19.46 11.91
C GLU A 129 6.59 19.25 10.82
N ARG A 130 6.90 18.01 10.45
CA ARG A 130 7.84 17.71 9.37
C ARG A 130 7.22 17.93 8.00
N LYS A 131 8.05 18.23 7.03
CA LYS A 131 7.62 18.34 5.63
C LYS A 131 7.69 16.98 4.98
N THR A 132 6.54 16.32 4.88
CA THR A 132 6.46 14.91 4.47
C THR A 132 6.21 14.71 2.98
N GLY A 133 6.69 13.57 2.49
CA GLY A 133 6.30 12.97 1.22
C GLY A 133 5.84 11.53 1.43
N MET A 134 4.82 11.10 0.70
CA MET A 134 4.34 9.73 0.74
C MET A 134 4.21 9.15 -0.66
N ILE A 135 4.71 7.93 -0.87
CA ILE A 135 4.60 7.18 -2.14
C ILE A 135 3.98 5.81 -1.83
N GLY A 136 2.77 5.55 -2.32
CA GLY A 136 2.08 4.31 -2.00
C GLY A 136 0.98 3.89 -2.96
N THR A 137 0.21 2.92 -2.55
CA THR A 137 -0.83 2.27 -3.36
C THR A 137 -1.98 3.22 -3.72
N VAL A 138 -2.35 4.10 -2.83
CA VAL A 138 -3.50 5.01 -3.02
C VAL A 138 -3.07 6.23 -3.82
N LEU A 139 -2.00 6.87 -3.39
CA LEU A 139 -1.52 8.12 -3.98
C LEU A 139 -0.01 8.31 -3.75
N THR A 140 0.57 9.24 -4.51
CA THR A 140 1.82 9.93 -4.18
C THR A 140 1.46 11.34 -3.75
N ARG A 141 1.92 11.77 -2.55
CA ARG A 141 1.60 13.08 -1.97
C ARG A 141 2.85 13.74 -1.41
N TYR A 142 3.02 15.02 -1.66
CA TYR A 142 4.05 15.87 -1.05
C TYR A 142 3.72 17.34 -1.30
N ALA A 143 3.96 18.22 -0.34
CA ALA A 143 3.60 19.64 -0.43
C ALA A 143 2.15 19.84 -0.94
N ASP A 144 1.97 20.53 -2.06
CA ASP A 144 0.69 20.77 -2.74
C ASP A 144 0.37 19.76 -3.85
N VAL A 145 1.24 18.75 -4.05
CA VAL A 145 1.09 17.73 -5.09
C VAL A 145 0.34 16.51 -4.54
N MET A 146 -0.68 16.07 -5.28
CA MET A 146 -1.43 14.84 -5.01
C MET A 146 -1.69 14.09 -6.32
N ILE A 147 -1.10 12.92 -6.49
CA ILE A 147 -1.15 12.11 -7.71
C ILE A 147 -1.75 10.74 -7.38
N PRO A 148 -2.91 10.37 -7.94
CA PRO A 148 -3.45 9.00 -7.81
C PRO A 148 -2.45 7.98 -8.34
N SER A 149 -2.18 6.92 -7.57
CA SER A 149 -1.16 5.95 -7.94
C SER A 149 -1.64 4.96 -9.00
N VAL A 150 -0.80 4.72 -9.99
CA VAL A 150 -0.98 3.61 -10.96
C VAL A 150 -0.33 2.33 -10.45
N LEU A 151 0.75 2.45 -9.69
CA LEU A 151 1.53 1.37 -9.10
C LEU A 151 1.82 1.70 -7.63
N THR A 152 1.79 0.70 -6.76
CA THR A 152 2.19 0.85 -5.35
C THR A 152 3.58 1.48 -5.21
N THR A 153 4.50 1.06 -6.07
CA THR A 153 5.87 1.57 -6.15
C THR A 153 6.13 1.91 -7.62
N PRO A 154 6.25 3.18 -7.98
CA PRO A 154 6.50 3.63 -9.36
C PRO A 154 7.78 3.06 -9.97
N GLU A 155 7.94 3.17 -11.29
CA GLU A 155 9.18 2.82 -11.98
C GLU A 155 10.32 3.75 -11.56
N SER A 156 11.56 3.28 -11.66
CA SER A 156 12.74 3.95 -11.10
C SER A 156 12.93 5.39 -11.59
N LEU A 157 12.65 5.66 -12.85
CA LEU A 157 12.75 7.02 -13.41
C LEU A 157 11.72 7.96 -12.77
N THR A 158 10.48 7.49 -12.61
CA THR A 158 9.40 8.24 -11.96
C THR A 158 9.70 8.45 -10.48
N LEU A 159 10.23 7.44 -9.77
CA LEU A 159 10.64 7.59 -8.37
C LEU A 159 11.69 8.68 -8.20
N GLN A 160 12.75 8.66 -9.00
CA GLN A 160 13.81 9.67 -8.91
C GLN A 160 13.29 11.07 -9.25
N SER A 161 12.35 11.18 -10.20
CA SER A 161 11.71 12.47 -10.51
C SER A 161 10.86 13.00 -9.34
N TYR A 162 10.14 12.11 -8.63
CA TYR A 162 9.38 12.51 -7.43
C TYR A 162 10.30 12.94 -6.30
N PHE A 163 11.36 12.21 -6.02
CA PHE A 163 12.35 12.59 -5.00
C PHE A 163 13.03 13.93 -5.34
N TRP A 164 13.31 14.18 -6.62
CA TRP A 164 13.89 15.45 -7.06
C TRP A 164 12.91 16.62 -6.83
N ASP A 165 11.62 16.46 -7.19
CA ASP A 165 10.61 17.51 -6.96
C ASP A 165 10.32 17.69 -5.45
N MET A 166 10.30 16.60 -4.67
CA MET A 166 10.20 16.64 -3.21
C MET A 166 11.34 17.45 -2.58
N LYS A 167 12.58 17.20 -3.01
CA LYS A 167 13.77 17.95 -2.57
C LYS A 167 13.64 19.44 -2.89
N ASP A 168 13.25 19.79 -4.11
CA ASP A 168 13.08 21.18 -4.53
C ASP A 168 12.01 21.91 -3.70
N ARG A 169 10.97 21.20 -3.25
CA ARG A 169 9.90 21.71 -2.37
C ARG A 169 10.24 21.65 -0.88
N GLY A 170 11.42 21.16 -0.54
CA GLY A 170 11.94 21.11 0.82
C GLY A 170 11.31 20.04 1.70
N VAL A 171 10.85 18.91 1.11
CA VAL A 171 10.45 17.72 1.85
C VAL A 171 11.66 17.16 2.58
N THR A 172 11.48 16.79 3.85
CA THR A 172 12.54 16.26 4.72
C THR A 172 12.44 14.77 4.97
N ASP A 173 11.22 14.23 4.98
CA ASP A 173 10.94 12.83 5.34
C ASP A 173 10.01 12.21 4.30
N VAL A 174 10.34 11.02 3.82
CA VAL A 174 9.54 10.31 2.80
C VAL A 174 9.19 8.91 3.26
N THR A 175 7.90 8.61 3.32
CA THR A 175 7.39 7.27 3.59
C THR A 175 7.00 6.58 2.29
N MET A 176 7.56 5.39 2.04
CA MET A 176 7.38 4.69 0.78
C MET A 176 6.95 3.24 0.96
N GLU A 177 5.85 2.84 0.30
CA GLU A 177 5.49 1.44 0.17
C GLU A 177 6.41 0.73 -0.83
N VAL A 178 7.04 -0.37 -0.41
CA VAL A 178 7.94 -1.18 -1.25
C VAL A 178 7.31 -2.53 -1.54
N SER A 179 6.81 -2.72 -2.77
CA SER A 179 6.19 -3.95 -3.22
C SER A 179 7.23 -5.02 -3.63
N SER A 180 6.83 -6.30 -3.61
CA SER A 180 7.68 -7.40 -4.11
C SER A 180 8.03 -7.24 -5.59
N SER A 181 7.08 -6.76 -6.40
CA SER A 181 7.30 -6.48 -7.82
C SER A 181 8.32 -5.36 -8.04
N ALA A 182 8.30 -4.33 -7.19
CA ALA A 182 9.30 -3.26 -7.26
C ALA A 182 10.71 -3.79 -7.00
N GLN A 183 10.85 -4.67 -6.03
CA GLN A 183 12.12 -5.33 -5.72
C GLN A 183 12.57 -6.28 -6.83
N GLU A 184 11.65 -7.03 -7.43
CA GLU A 184 11.93 -7.90 -8.57
C GLU A 184 12.41 -7.09 -9.79
N LEU A 185 11.70 -6.00 -10.09
CA LEU A 185 11.90 -5.16 -11.27
C LEU A 185 12.87 -4.00 -11.05
N TYR A 186 13.60 -3.97 -9.93
CA TYR A 186 14.60 -2.95 -9.59
C TYR A 186 14.08 -1.51 -9.57
N ARG A 187 12.77 -1.30 -9.31
CA ARG A 187 12.17 0.03 -9.35
C ARG A 187 12.71 0.97 -8.29
N ASN A 188 12.97 0.44 -7.10
CA ASN A 188 13.55 1.21 -5.97
C ASN A 188 15.06 0.99 -5.80
N LYS A 189 15.76 0.50 -6.83
CA LYS A 189 17.22 0.44 -6.82
C LYS A 189 17.80 1.85 -6.68
N ASN A 190 18.83 2.00 -5.86
CA ASN A 190 19.50 3.25 -5.53
C ASN A 190 18.66 4.27 -4.73
N ILE A 191 17.49 3.91 -4.22
CA ILE A 191 16.87 4.73 -3.16
C ILE A 191 17.61 4.49 -1.85
N ASP A 192 18.00 5.58 -1.20
CA ASP A 192 18.79 5.55 0.03
C ASP A 192 17.87 5.48 1.26
N PHE A 193 17.48 4.27 1.64
CA PHE A 193 16.59 4.05 2.77
C PHE A 193 17.32 4.16 4.11
N ASP A 194 16.80 4.98 5.03
CA ASP A 194 17.29 5.14 6.40
C ASP A 194 16.62 4.18 7.37
N ILE A 195 15.34 3.94 7.18
CA ILE A 195 14.55 2.96 7.95
C ILE A 195 13.85 2.02 7.00
N VAL A 196 13.97 0.72 7.23
CA VAL A 196 13.28 -0.31 6.45
C VAL A 196 12.47 -1.23 7.37
N THR A 197 11.25 -1.58 6.96
CA THR A 197 10.39 -2.44 7.78
C THR A 197 9.89 -3.65 7.03
N PHE A 198 9.73 -4.80 7.74
CA PHE A 198 9.06 -5.97 7.21
C PHE A 198 8.02 -6.46 8.22
N ASN A 199 6.77 -6.03 8.03
CA ASN A 199 5.74 -6.12 9.05
C ASN A 199 5.07 -7.49 9.15
N ASN A 200 4.80 -8.15 8.02
CA ASN A 200 4.20 -9.48 7.97
C ASN A 200 4.44 -10.16 6.62
N LEU A 201 4.35 -11.50 6.62
CA LEU A 201 4.52 -12.33 5.43
C LEU A 201 3.35 -13.33 5.32
N GLY A 202 2.73 -13.37 4.18
CA GLY A 202 1.67 -14.31 3.86
C GLY A 202 1.77 -14.78 2.41
N ARG A 203 1.01 -15.80 2.04
CA ARG A 203 0.96 -16.30 0.66
C ARG A 203 0.14 -15.36 -0.20
N GLU A 204 0.79 -14.62 -1.08
CA GLU A 204 0.18 -13.69 -2.04
C GLU A 204 1.08 -13.57 -3.28
N HIS A 205 0.51 -13.18 -4.44
CA HIS A 205 1.25 -12.98 -5.70
C HIS A 205 2.08 -14.18 -6.17
N ILE A 206 1.66 -15.41 -5.85
CA ILE A 206 2.37 -16.64 -6.28
C ILE A 206 2.26 -16.83 -7.78
N ASP A 207 1.15 -16.44 -8.38
CA ASP A 207 0.90 -16.38 -9.82
C ASP A 207 1.93 -15.50 -10.55
N GLN A 208 2.31 -14.38 -9.96
CA GLN A 208 3.30 -13.44 -10.51
C GLN A 208 4.74 -13.93 -10.31
N HIS A 209 5.08 -14.37 -9.10
CA HIS A 209 6.45 -14.71 -8.71
C HIS A 209 6.82 -16.19 -8.92
N GLY A 210 5.84 -17.02 -9.30
CA GLY A 210 5.99 -18.46 -9.53
C GLY A 210 6.07 -19.33 -8.27
N SER A 211 6.55 -18.80 -7.13
CA SER A 211 6.58 -19.51 -5.86
C SER A 211 6.58 -18.56 -4.65
N PHE A 212 6.22 -19.10 -3.47
CA PHE A 212 6.29 -18.37 -2.21
C PHE A 212 7.75 -18.01 -1.83
N GLU A 213 8.69 -18.88 -2.15
CA GLU A 213 10.12 -18.68 -1.91
C GLU A 213 10.65 -17.49 -2.73
N ASN A 214 10.24 -17.37 -3.99
CA ASN A 214 10.57 -16.22 -4.82
C ASN A 214 9.94 -14.94 -4.30
N TYR A 215 8.66 -14.98 -3.91
CA TYR A 215 7.97 -13.86 -3.29
C TYR A 215 8.71 -13.36 -2.04
N PHE A 216 9.06 -14.26 -1.11
CA PHE A 216 9.86 -13.93 0.06
C PHE A 216 11.24 -13.40 -0.33
N ARG A 217 11.91 -14.04 -1.30
CA ARG A 217 13.23 -13.60 -1.80
C ARG A 217 13.20 -12.16 -2.30
N TYR A 218 12.17 -11.79 -3.04
CA TYR A 218 12.05 -10.41 -3.53
C TYR A 218 11.72 -9.43 -2.40
N LYS A 219 10.72 -9.71 -1.57
CA LYS A 219 10.41 -8.83 -0.43
C LYS A 219 11.60 -8.62 0.50
N SER A 220 12.33 -9.68 0.80
CA SER A 220 13.49 -9.63 1.70
C SER A 220 14.67 -8.82 1.15
N ARG A 221 14.67 -8.43 -0.13
CA ARG A 221 15.73 -7.57 -0.69
C ARG A 221 15.79 -6.22 0.00
N LEU A 222 14.65 -5.63 0.39
CA LEU A 222 14.62 -4.36 1.11
C LEU A 222 15.48 -4.41 2.38
N ILE A 223 15.32 -5.47 3.15
CA ILE A 223 16.08 -5.67 4.40
C ILE A 223 17.54 -6.07 4.12
N ARG A 224 17.76 -7.03 3.21
CA ARG A 224 19.11 -7.57 2.93
C ARG A 224 20.04 -6.58 2.25
N HIS A 225 19.50 -5.60 1.55
CA HIS A 225 20.27 -4.58 0.84
C HIS A 225 20.20 -3.21 1.51
N ALA A 226 19.64 -3.13 2.71
CA ALA A 226 19.68 -1.91 3.51
C ALA A 226 21.15 -1.52 3.79
N LYS A 227 21.43 -0.23 3.81
CA LYS A 227 22.78 0.30 4.06
C LYS A 227 23.22 0.03 5.51
N ASP A 228 24.52 0.09 5.76
CA ASP A 228 25.12 -0.28 7.05
C ASP A 228 24.65 0.62 8.23
N ASP A 229 24.28 1.86 7.94
CA ASP A 229 23.77 2.86 8.89
C ASP A 229 22.24 2.98 8.92
N ALA A 230 21.54 2.15 8.15
CA ALA A 230 20.08 2.05 8.20
C ALA A 230 19.58 1.31 9.43
N LEU A 231 18.30 1.51 9.76
CA LEU A 231 17.58 0.78 10.80
C LEU A 231 16.61 -0.21 10.13
N ALA A 232 16.56 -1.45 10.61
CA ALA A 232 15.67 -2.49 10.09
C ALA A 232 14.70 -2.97 11.18
N ILE A 233 13.41 -2.77 10.98
CA ILE A 233 12.35 -3.16 11.93
C ILE A 233 11.70 -4.47 11.42
N LEU A 234 11.85 -5.54 12.21
CA LEU A 234 11.43 -6.90 11.84
C LEU A 234 10.40 -7.46 12.81
N ASN A 235 9.35 -8.08 12.25
CA ASN A 235 8.40 -8.85 13.04
C ASN A 235 9.03 -10.17 13.51
N ALA A 236 9.15 -10.35 14.82
CA ALA A 236 9.73 -11.55 15.43
C ALA A 236 8.73 -12.72 15.56
N ASP A 237 7.43 -12.48 15.38
CA ASP A 237 6.41 -13.54 15.36
C ASP A 237 6.44 -14.34 14.05
N ASP A 238 7.16 -13.89 13.02
CA ASP A 238 7.39 -14.61 11.76
C ASP A 238 8.86 -15.02 11.64
N GLU A 239 9.13 -16.32 11.76
CA GLU A 239 10.49 -16.88 11.71
C GLU A 239 11.24 -16.52 10.43
N LYS A 240 10.55 -16.47 9.26
CA LYS A 240 11.19 -16.12 7.99
C LYS A 240 11.61 -14.65 7.98
N ILE A 241 10.76 -13.76 8.48
CA ILE A 241 11.10 -12.33 8.61
C ILE A 241 12.25 -12.17 9.60
N TYR A 242 12.13 -12.75 10.79
CA TYR A 242 13.13 -12.59 11.83
C TYR A 242 14.50 -13.20 11.47
N SER A 243 14.51 -14.25 10.61
CA SER A 243 15.76 -14.81 10.06
C SER A 243 16.58 -13.84 9.21
N LEU A 244 16.02 -12.68 8.86
CA LEU A 244 16.73 -11.65 8.09
C LEU A 244 17.69 -10.83 8.95
N LYS A 245 17.58 -10.87 10.28
CA LYS A 245 18.48 -10.18 11.21
C LYS A 245 19.96 -10.51 10.96
N ASP A 246 20.24 -11.75 10.58
CA ASP A 246 21.61 -12.22 10.30
C ASP A 246 22.02 -12.05 8.82
N LYS A 247 21.16 -11.42 8.01
CA LYS A 247 21.32 -11.26 6.55
C LYS A 247 21.33 -9.81 6.10
N THR A 248 21.30 -8.88 7.02
CA THR A 248 21.41 -7.44 6.79
C THR A 248 22.62 -6.88 7.54
N LYS A 249 23.10 -5.74 7.10
CA LYS A 249 24.12 -4.96 7.81
C LYS A 249 23.50 -3.83 8.65
N ALA A 250 22.23 -3.51 8.38
CA ALA A 250 21.48 -2.51 9.13
C ALA A 250 21.36 -2.91 10.61
N GLN A 251 21.24 -1.93 11.48
CA GLN A 251 20.89 -2.18 12.87
C GLN A 251 19.46 -2.72 12.97
N VAL A 252 19.28 -3.89 13.58
CA VAL A 252 17.98 -4.57 13.62
C VAL A 252 17.27 -4.31 14.93
N PHE A 253 15.99 -3.96 14.83
CA PHE A 253 15.02 -3.92 15.92
C PHE A 253 13.91 -4.92 15.66
N SER A 254 13.45 -5.58 16.71
CA SER A 254 12.41 -6.60 16.65
C SER A 254 11.17 -6.15 17.41
N PHE A 255 10.00 -6.51 16.86
CA PHE A 255 8.74 -6.39 17.59
C PHE A 255 7.99 -7.71 17.58
N SER A 256 7.18 -7.93 18.62
CA SER A 256 6.32 -9.10 18.75
C SER A 256 5.04 -8.73 19.48
N LEU A 257 3.95 -9.39 19.13
CA LEU A 257 2.68 -9.34 19.85
C LEU A 257 2.54 -10.52 20.82
N GLU A 258 3.32 -11.58 20.61
CA GLU A 258 3.19 -12.84 21.33
C GLU A 258 4.33 -13.06 22.32
N ASN A 259 5.49 -12.43 22.12
CA ASN A 259 6.71 -12.70 22.86
C ASN A 259 7.37 -11.43 23.39
N ASN A 260 7.54 -11.34 24.72
CA ASN A 260 8.18 -10.23 25.42
C ASN A 260 9.72 -10.21 25.28
N GLU A 261 10.34 -11.15 24.55
CA GLU A 261 11.79 -11.15 24.29
C GLU A 261 12.18 -10.19 23.14
N ALA A 262 11.22 -9.76 22.33
CA ALA A 262 11.46 -8.75 21.31
C ALA A 262 11.78 -7.37 21.95
N ASP A 263 12.40 -6.50 21.18
CA ASP A 263 12.73 -5.13 21.61
C ASP A 263 11.50 -4.32 21.99
N PHE A 264 10.42 -4.52 21.21
CA PHE A 264 9.15 -3.84 21.36
C PHE A 264 7.99 -4.84 21.41
N GLY A 265 6.95 -4.48 22.16
CA GLY A 265 5.76 -5.30 22.28
C GLY A 265 4.52 -4.52 22.68
N ILE A 266 3.44 -5.24 22.97
CA ILE A 266 2.23 -4.68 23.55
C ILE A 266 1.70 -5.53 24.70
N GLN A 267 0.91 -4.92 25.58
CA GLN A 267 0.17 -5.57 26.66
C GLN A 267 -1.24 -4.99 26.75
N ASP A 268 -2.14 -5.72 27.41
CA ASP A 268 -3.48 -5.26 27.74
C ASP A 268 -4.31 -4.74 26.53
N LEU A 269 -4.24 -5.47 25.40
CA LEU A 269 -4.98 -5.09 24.20
C LEU A 269 -6.50 -5.22 24.41
N ASP A 270 -7.20 -4.11 24.25
CA ASP A 270 -8.66 -4.01 24.24
C ASP A 270 -9.14 -3.59 22.83
N LEU A 271 -10.04 -4.39 22.26
CA LEU A 271 -10.67 -4.18 20.95
C LEU A 271 -12.20 -4.05 21.07
N SER A 272 -12.76 -3.96 22.29
CA SER A 272 -14.22 -3.97 22.54
C SER A 272 -14.96 -2.87 21.79
N THR A 273 -14.36 -1.69 21.63
CA THR A 273 -14.94 -0.58 20.87
C THR A 273 -14.73 -0.71 19.35
N GLY A 274 -13.94 -1.70 18.91
CA GLY A 274 -13.39 -1.82 17.56
C GLY A 274 -12.10 -1.03 17.37
N LYS A 275 -11.80 -0.03 18.19
CA LYS A 275 -10.55 0.74 18.19
C LYS A 275 -9.57 0.08 19.15
N GLY A 276 -8.29 0.00 18.74
CA GLY A 276 -7.27 -0.59 19.59
C GLY A 276 -6.90 0.35 20.75
N LYS A 277 -6.94 -0.21 21.98
CA LYS A 277 -6.36 0.42 23.16
C LYS A 277 -5.39 -0.59 23.78
N PHE A 278 -4.12 -0.20 24.01
CA PHE A 278 -3.09 -1.11 24.51
C PHE A 278 -1.95 -0.35 25.19
N ILE A 279 -1.14 -1.05 25.95
CA ILE A 279 0.13 -0.56 26.48
C ILE A 279 1.25 -0.96 25.50
N PHE A 280 1.91 0.03 24.89
CA PHE A 280 3.11 -0.21 24.08
C PHE A 280 4.33 -0.33 25.02
N THR A 281 5.18 -1.34 24.79
CA THR A 281 6.34 -1.62 25.66
C THR A 281 7.65 -1.54 24.88
N ILE A 282 8.64 -0.89 25.50
CA ILE A 282 10.04 -0.93 25.15
C ILE A 282 10.70 -1.85 26.17
N ASN A 283 11.03 -3.08 25.77
CA ASN A 283 11.33 -4.16 26.70
C ASN A 283 12.74 -4.11 27.29
N ARG A 284 13.65 -3.32 26.68
CA ARG A 284 15.02 -3.09 27.13
C ARG A 284 15.52 -1.72 26.68
N ASP A 285 16.63 -1.26 27.25
CA ASP A 285 17.33 -0.09 26.71
C ASP A 285 17.90 -0.41 25.33
N ILE A 286 17.64 0.47 24.38
CA ILE A 286 18.01 0.31 22.97
C ILE A 286 18.85 1.51 22.54
N ARG A 287 20.09 1.27 22.13
CA ARG A 287 20.91 2.31 21.53
C ARG A 287 20.57 2.46 20.06
N ILE A 288 20.22 3.66 19.63
CA ILE A 288 19.91 4.03 18.26
C ILE A 288 20.86 5.17 17.87
N LYS A 289 21.80 4.91 16.96
CA LYS A 289 22.82 5.90 16.57
C LYS A 289 23.45 6.60 17.82
N ASP A 290 23.12 7.85 18.06
CA ASP A 290 23.71 8.69 19.10
C ASP A 290 22.87 8.80 20.39
N PHE A 291 21.64 8.23 20.43
CA PHE A 291 20.77 8.27 21.60
C PHE A 291 20.42 6.88 22.15
N VAL A 292 19.83 6.85 23.34
CA VAL A 292 19.34 5.62 23.98
C VAL A 292 17.83 5.76 24.22
N LEU A 293 17.08 4.84 23.67
CA LEU A 293 15.68 4.66 23.99
C LEU A 293 15.57 3.79 25.23
N GLU A 294 15.20 4.40 26.36
CA GLU A 294 15.14 3.70 27.64
C GLU A 294 13.95 2.72 27.71
N LYS A 295 14.15 1.61 28.42
CA LYS A 295 13.09 0.67 28.79
C LYS A 295 11.94 1.41 29.45
N SER A 296 10.72 1.25 28.91
CA SER A 296 9.53 1.95 29.40
C SER A 296 8.27 1.42 28.74
N GLU A 297 7.14 1.90 29.21
CA GLU A 297 5.84 1.59 28.64
C GLU A 297 4.95 2.84 28.61
N PHE A 298 3.97 2.87 27.69
CA PHE A 298 2.98 3.94 27.62
C PHE A 298 1.70 3.49 26.91
N GLU A 299 0.59 4.06 27.33
CA GLU A 299 -0.72 3.75 26.77
C GLU A 299 -0.89 4.37 25.37
N ILE A 300 -1.45 3.60 24.44
CA ILE A 300 -1.88 4.02 23.10
C ILE A 300 -3.38 3.79 22.96
N GLU A 301 -4.07 4.77 22.40
CA GLU A 301 -5.46 4.70 21.96
C GLU A 301 -5.52 5.04 20.47
N LEU A 302 -6.00 4.11 19.65
CA LEU A 302 -6.11 4.33 18.20
C LEU A 302 -7.44 5.01 17.83
N GLY A 303 -7.42 5.93 16.88
CA GLY A 303 -8.62 6.47 16.24
C GLY A 303 -9.17 5.58 15.13
N SER A 304 -8.33 4.71 14.56
CA SER A 304 -8.71 3.72 13.55
C SER A 304 -9.14 2.40 14.19
N VAL A 305 -9.93 1.61 13.44
CA VAL A 305 -10.48 0.35 13.91
C VAL A 305 -9.72 -0.87 13.40
N GLY A 306 -9.82 -1.96 14.12
CA GLY A 306 -9.36 -3.29 13.71
C GLY A 306 -8.01 -3.71 14.27
N TYR A 307 -7.87 -5.03 14.47
CA TYR A 307 -6.61 -5.65 14.89
C TYR A 307 -5.45 -5.32 13.94
N SER A 308 -5.74 -5.25 12.63
CA SER A 308 -4.74 -4.83 11.64
C SER A 308 -4.20 -3.41 11.89
N SER A 309 -5.05 -2.50 12.42
CA SER A 309 -4.61 -1.15 12.79
C SER A 309 -3.64 -1.17 13.97
N VAL A 310 -3.86 -2.07 14.95
CA VAL A 310 -2.92 -2.29 16.06
C VAL A 310 -1.57 -2.74 15.53
N MET A 311 -1.54 -3.78 14.67
CA MET A 311 -0.32 -4.28 14.05
C MET A 311 0.45 -3.20 13.29
N ASN A 312 -0.25 -2.39 12.52
CA ASN A 312 0.36 -1.33 11.71
C ASN A 312 0.87 -0.17 12.59
N SER A 313 0.15 0.17 13.66
CA SER A 313 0.53 1.23 14.59
C SER A 313 1.82 0.91 15.35
N ILE A 314 2.06 -0.36 15.70
CA ILE A 314 3.30 -0.77 16.37
C ILE A 314 4.51 -0.39 15.51
N VAL A 315 4.49 -0.72 14.23
CA VAL A 315 5.57 -0.36 13.32
C VAL A 315 5.70 1.16 13.18
N ALA A 316 4.58 1.88 13.06
CA ALA A 316 4.59 3.34 12.97
C ALA A 316 5.16 4.00 14.24
N ILE A 317 4.82 3.48 15.43
CA ILE A 317 5.39 3.93 16.72
C ILE A 317 6.91 3.70 16.74
N ILE A 318 7.38 2.52 16.35
CA ILE A 318 8.81 2.20 16.35
C ILE A 318 9.57 3.12 15.38
N VAL A 319 9.04 3.34 14.17
CA VAL A 319 9.61 4.29 13.22
C VAL A 319 9.71 5.68 13.83
N ALA A 320 8.64 6.17 14.46
CA ALA A 320 8.60 7.49 15.09
C ALA A 320 9.60 7.61 16.25
N LEU A 321 9.72 6.57 17.10
CA LEU A 321 10.70 6.51 18.17
C LEU A 321 12.15 6.49 17.64
N CYS A 322 12.39 5.82 16.50
CA CYS A 322 13.70 5.84 15.83
C CYS A 322 14.06 7.23 15.28
N LEU A 323 13.06 8.06 15.00
CA LEU A 323 13.20 9.45 14.55
C LEU A 323 13.14 10.47 15.70
N GLU A 324 13.25 10.01 16.95
CA GLU A 324 13.22 10.83 18.18
C GLU A 324 11.94 11.66 18.38
N ILE A 325 10.82 11.24 17.77
CA ILE A 325 9.53 11.90 17.97
C ILE A 325 8.99 11.61 19.36
N ASP A 326 8.49 12.64 20.04
CA ASP A 326 8.01 12.49 21.41
C ASP A 326 6.71 11.67 21.50
N ARG A 327 6.48 11.06 22.66
CA ARG A 327 5.37 10.12 22.87
C ARG A 327 4.01 10.77 22.79
N GLU A 328 3.88 12.02 23.19
CA GLU A 328 2.58 12.71 23.17
C GLU A 328 2.18 13.07 21.74
N THR A 329 3.14 13.45 20.89
CA THR A 329 2.95 13.62 19.46
C THR A 329 2.50 12.30 18.80
N ILE A 330 3.18 11.17 19.11
CA ILE A 330 2.79 9.85 18.61
C ILE A 330 1.37 9.47 19.04
N LYS A 331 1.02 9.63 20.32
CA LYS A 331 -0.31 9.33 20.87
C LYS A 331 -1.39 10.17 20.18
N LYS A 332 -1.15 11.47 20.04
CA LYS A 332 -2.10 12.39 19.42
C LYS A 332 -2.36 12.03 17.97
N ALA A 333 -1.29 11.85 17.18
CA ALA A 333 -1.40 11.48 15.78
C ALA A 333 -2.20 10.18 15.57
N LEU A 334 -1.88 9.12 16.34
CA LEU A 334 -2.56 7.83 16.23
C LEU A 334 -4.02 7.88 16.71
N LYS A 335 -4.35 8.70 17.70
CA LYS A 335 -5.72 8.93 18.16
C LYS A 335 -6.54 9.71 17.13
N ASP A 336 -5.92 10.67 16.46
CA ASP A 336 -6.58 11.49 15.45
C ASP A 336 -6.66 10.78 14.09
N PHE A 337 -5.82 9.78 13.84
CA PHE A 337 -5.83 8.99 12.61
C PHE A 337 -7.09 8.12 12.51
N LYS A 338 -7.96 8.39 11.52
CA LYS A 338 -9.26 7.71 11.36
C LYS A 338 -9.22 6.49 10.43
N GLY A 339 -8.04 6.08 9.98
CA GLY A 339 -7.85 4.97 9.05
C GLY A 339 -7.60 5.42 7.61
N VAL A 340 -7.47 4.44 6.74
CA VAL A 340 -7.36 4.64 5.28
C VAL A 340 -8.67 4.22 4.65
N GLU A 341 -9.12 4.96 3.64
CA GLU A 341 -10.36 4.64 2.94
C GLU A 341 -10.40 3.18 2.51
N ARG A 342 -11.54 2.54 2.77
CA ARG A 342 -11.79 1.15 2.39
C ARG A 342 -10.82 0.12 2.97
N ARG A 343 -10.20 0.40 4.12
CA ARG A 343 -9.32 -0.50 4.87
C ARG A 343 -9.85 -0.72 6.29
N PHE A 344 -11.01 -1.37 6.39
CA PHE A 344 -11.77 -1.51 7.63
C PHE A 344 -12.02 -0.13 8.26
N GLU A 345 -12.46 0.80 7.42
CA GLU A 345 -12.65 2.19 7.79
C GLU A 345 -13.98 2.38 8.51
N LEU A 346 -13.96 3.03 9.67
CA LEU A 346 -15.16 3.43 10.40
C LEU A 346 -15.68 4.75 9.79
N ILE A 347 -16.65 4.66 8.88
CA ILE A 347 -17.20 5.83 8.19
C ILE A 347 -18.30 6.55 8.98
N PHE A 348 -19.00 5.84 9.86
CA PHE A 348 -20.01 6.43 10.76
C PHE A 348 -19.98 5.75 12.13
N ASP A 349 -20.05 6.54 13.24
CA ASP A 349 -19.92 6.09 14.63
C ASP A 349 -20.78 6.97 15.54
N GLU A 350 -22.11 6.79 15.48
CA GLU A 350 -23.07 7.50 16.33
C GLU A 350 -24.12 6.53 16.90
N GLU A 351 -25.36 6.52 16.41
CA GLU A 351 -26.41 5.61 16.88
C GLU A 351 -26.08 4.13 16.55
N PHE A 352 -25.39 3.91 15.46
CA PHE A 352 -24.87 2.63 14.97
C PHE A 352 -23.51 2.86 14.30
N LYS A 353 -22.81 1.79 13.95
CA LYS A 353 -21.52 1.90 13.25
C LYS A 353 -21.64 1.42 11.81
N ILE A 354 -20.99 2.14 10.88
CA ILE A 354 -20.82 1.69 9.50
C ILE A 354 -19.34 1.58 9.21
N LEU A 355 -18.93 0.37 8.79
CA LEU A 355 -17.56 0.03 8.42
C LEU A 355 -17.48 -0.22 6.91
N ASP A 356 -16.39 0.22 6.28
CA ASP A 356 -16.13 0.01 4.85
C ASP A 356 -14.81 -0.74 4.64
N ASP A 357 -14.86 -1.90 3.97
CA ASP A 357 -13.67 -2.73 3.74
C ASP A 357 -13.59 -3.33 2.33
N HIS A 358 -12.37 -3.36 1.83
CA HIS A 358 -12.05 -3.73 0.44
C HIS A 358 -12.01 -5.24 0.21
N PHE A 359 -12.60 -6.09 0.91
CA PHE A 359 -12.68 -7.57 0.75
C PHE A 359 -11.99 -8.14 -0.52
N ALA A 360 -10.66 -7.98 -0.62
CA ALA A 360 -9.93 -8.32 -1.85
C ALA A 360 -9.59 -9.81 -1.96
N ASN A 361 -9.37 -10.49 -0.82
CA ASN A 361 -8.97 -11.87 -0.75
C ASN A 361 -9.34 -12.49 0.62
N GLU A 362 -9.18 -13.80 0.75
CA GLU A 362 -9.53 -14.55 1.97
C GLU A 362 -8.88 -13.98 3.25
N LYS A 363 -7.62 -13.54 3.20
CA LYS A 363 -6.92 -12.99 4.37
C LYS A 363 -7.46 -11.64 4.80
N ASN A 364 -7.86 -10.79 3.85
CA ASN A 364 -8.53 -9.54 4.18
C ASN A 364 -9.87 -9.84 4.86
N ILE A 365 -10.64 -10.81 4.34
CA ILE A 365 -11.90 -11.24 4.94
C ILE A 365 -11.66 -11.74 6.36
N ASP A 366 -10.67 -12.63 6.57
CA ASP A 366 -10.36 -13.14 7.90
C ASP A 366 -10.04 -12.01 8.89
N ALA A 367 -9.14 -11.11 8.54
CA ALA A 367 -8.73 -10.01 9.41
C ALA A 367 -9.91 -9.10 9.81
N THR A 368 -10.78 -8.78 8.85
CA THR A 368 -12.00 -8.00 9.10
C THR A 368 -12.97 -8.74 10.01
N MET A 369 -13.24 -10.01 9.73
CA MET A 369 -14.21 -10.79 10.47
C MET A 369 -13.71 -11.18 11.88
N GLU A 370 -12.40 -11.42 12.05
CA GLU A 370 -11.78 -11.60 13.37
C GLU A 370 -11.94 -10.35 14.23
N THR A 371 -11.72 -9.17 13.65
CA THR A 371 -11.97 -7.92 14.37
C THR A 371 -13.44 -7.77 14.77
N LEU A 372 -14.37 -8.01 13.85
CA LEU A 372 -15.80 -7.96 14.15
C LEU A 372 -16.22 -8.94 15.25
N LYS A 373 -15.53 -10.07 15.36
CA LYS A 373 -15.77 -11.07 16.43
C LYS A 373 -15.41 -10.53 17.82
N GLU A 374 -14.41 -9.67 17.92
CA GLU A 374 -13.94 -9.10 19.17
C GLU A 374 -14.65 -7.76 19.52
N MET A 375 -15.41 -7.16 18.59
CA MET A 375 -16.16 -5.93 18.83
C MET A 375 -17.47 -6.17 19.55
N ASP A 376 -17.84 -5.22 20.40
CA ASP A 376 -19.16 -5.17 21.02
C ASP A 376 -20.16 -4.48 20.08
N TYR A 377 -21.26 -5.17 19.77
CA TYR A 377 -22.40 -4.66 19.01
C TYR A 377 -23.65 -5.48 19.29
N LYS A 378 -24.82 -4.89 19.03
CA LYS A 378 -26.10 -5.58 19.21
C LYS A 378 -26.36 -6.60 18.09
N ASN A 379 -26.23 -6.17 16.83
CA ASN A 379 -26.37 -7.02 15.66
C ASN A 379 -25.35 -6.62 14.59
N LEU A 380 -24.89 -7.62 13.84
CA LEU A 380 -24.08 -7.42 12.63
C LEU A 380 -24.96 -7.53 11.39
N ASN A 381 -24.83 -6.56 10.49
CA ASN A 381 -25.43 -6.56 9.15
C ASN A 381 -24.33 -6.49 8.12
N ILE A 382 -24.44 -7.25 7.04
CA ILE A 382 -23.41 -7.30 5.97
C ILE A 382 -24.03 -6.96 4.64
N LEU A 383 -23.46 -5.98 3.95
CA LEU A 383 -23.71 -5.68 2.55
C LEU A 383 -22.46 -5.99 1.72
N TYR A 384 -22.55 -7.02 0.88
CA TYR A 384 -21.42 -7.47 0.05
C TYR A 384 -21.60 -7.10 -1.42
N ALA A 385 -20.63 -6.41 -2.02
CA ALA A 385 -20.57 -6.18 -3.45
C ALA A 385 -19.88 -7.36 -4.16
N ILE A 386 -20.65 -8.11 -4.95
CA ILE A 386 -20.15 -9.26 -5.70
C ILE A 386 -19.09 -8.79 -6.71
N ARG A 387 -18.00 -9.54 -6.81
CA ARG A 387 -16.84 -9.13 -7.62
C ARG A 387 -17.03 -9.52 -9.08
N GLY A 388 -17.07 -8.53 -9.98
CA GLY A 388 -17.31 -8.76 -11.40
C GLY A 388 -16.04 -8.96 -12.23
N LYS A 389 -16.14 -9.81 -13.27
CA LYS A 389 -15.08 -10.15 -14.25
C LYS A 389 -13.72 -10.52 -13.64
N ARG A 390 -13.76 -11.22 -12.50
CA ARG A 390 -12.58 -11.81 -11.85
C ARG A 390 -12.54 -13.33 -11.94
N GLY A 391 -13.62 -13.91 -12.50
CA GLY A 391 -13.75 -15.35 -12.71
C GLY A 391 -14.50 -16.07 -11.59
N VAL A 392 -15.02 -17.23 -11.97
CA VAL A 392 -15.84 -18.10 -11.13
C VAL A 392 -15.08 -18.59 -9.89
N GLU A 393 -13.79 -18.93 -10.03
CA GLU A 393 -13.00 -19.48 -8.90
C GLU A 393 -12.75 -18.41 -7.82
N VAL A 394 -12.41 -17.20 -8.19
CA VAL A 394 -12.22 -16.10 -7.22
C VAL A 394 -13.51 -15.82 -6.45
N ASN A 395 -14.65 -15.80 -7.14
CA ASN A 395 -15.95 -15.62 -6.48
C ASN A 395 -16.33 -16.82 -5.60
N ARG A 396 -15.93 -18.03 -5.99
CA ARG A 396 -16.10 -19.25 -5.17
C ARG A 396 -15.31 -19.13 -3.85
N GLU A 397 -14.01 -18.90 -3.92
CA GLU A 397 -13.12 -18.79 -2.76
C GLU A 397 -13.62 -17.72 -1.78
N ILE A 398 -13.94 -16.53 -2.27
CA ILE A 398 -14.45 -15.42 -1.45
C ILE A 398 -15.78 -15.78 -0.81
N THR A 399 -16.71 -16.38 -1.57
CA THR A 399 -18.03 -16.73 -1.05
C THR A 399 -17.96 -17.85 -0.01
N GLU A 400 -17.14 -18.86 -0.23
CA GLU A 400 -16.92 -19.94 0.74
C GLU A 400 -16.29 -19.41 2.03
N ARG A 401 -15.34 -18.45 1.92
CA ARG A 401 -14.76 -17.80 3.10
C ARG A 401 -15.79 -16.94 3.84
N LEU A 402 -16.61 -16.21 3.13
CA LEU A 402 -17.71 -15.42 3.71
C LEU A 402 -18.73 -16.33 4.44
N VAL A 403 -19.12 -17.45 3.83
CA VAL A 403 -20.01 -18.45 4.45
C VAL A 403 -19.45 -19.02 5.75
N LYS A 404 -18.13 -19.30 5.79
CA LYS A 404 -17.47 -19.73 7.03
C LYS A 404 -17.68 -18.72 8.16
N TRP A 405 -17.46 -17.45 7.88
CA TRP A 405 -17.59 -16.38 8.87
C TRP A 405 -19.04 -16.06 9.24
N ILE A 406 -19.98 -16.15 8.29
CA ILE A 406 -21.41 -16.01 8.57
C ILE A 406 -21.87 -17.04 9.61
N LYS A 407 -21.39 -18.28 9.51
CA LYS A 407 -21.71 -19.33 10.50
C LYS A 407 -21.15 -19.06 11.89
N ILE A 408 -20.04 -18.34 11.99
CA ILE A 408 -19.40 -17.96 13.25
C ILE A 408 -20.08 -16.72 13.86
N LEU A 409 -20.19 -15.64 13.08
CA LEU A 409 -20.69 -14.34 13.56
C LEU A 409 -22.22 -14.23 13.57
N LYS A 410 -22.90 -15.04 12.78
CA LYS A 410 -24.38 -15.11 12.69
C LYS A 410 -25.02 -13.73 12.48
N PRO A 411 -24.67 -13.01 11.38
CA PRO A 411 -25.21 -11.70 11.12
C PRO A 411 -26.76 -11.74 11.08
N LYS A 412 -27.40 -10.64 11.55
CA LYS A 412 -28.86 -10.43 11.50
C LYS A 412 -29.35 -10.38 10.06
N SER A 413 -28.55 -9.79 9.16
CA SER A 413 -28.85 -9.74 7.72
C SER A 413 -27.61 -9.89 6.87
N LEU A 414 -27.79 -10.56 5.72
CA LEU A 414 -26.86 -10.60 4.61
C LEU A 414 -27.55 -10.04 3.37
N SER A 415 -26.98 -9.00 2.79
CA SER A 415 -27.39 -8.47 1.49
C SER A 415 -26.20 -8.46 0.53
N ALA A 416 -26.48 -8.54 -0.77
CA ALA A 416 -25.46 -8.39 -1.80
C ALA A 416 -25.90 -7.42 -2.89
N THR A 417 -24.95 -6.84 -3.63
CA THR A 417 -25.21 -5.94 -4.74
C THR A 417 -24.41 -6.29 -5.98
N LEU A 418 -24.99 -6.07 -7.16
CA LEU A 418 -24.33 -6.15 -8.46
C LEU A 418 -23.70 -4.81 -8.86
N SER A 419 -24.07 -3.73 -8.15
CA SER A 419 -23.56 -2.37 -8.34
C SER A 419 -23.58 -1.87 -9.80
N ARG A 420 -24.62 -2.22 -10.55
CA ARG A 420 -24.72 -1.93 -11.99
C ARG A 420 -24.76 -0.44 -12.30
N ASP A 421 -25.13 0.37 -11.33
CA ASP A 421 -25.19 1.84 -11.36
C ASP A 421 -23.83 2.51 -11.29
N THR A 422 -22.83 1.84 -10.71
CA THR A 422 -21.54 2.47 -10.38
C THR A 422 -20.32 1.82 -11.04
N VAL A 423 -20.38 0.50 -11.35
CA VAL A 423 -19.23 -0.21 -11.93
C VAL A 423 -19.08 0.00 -13.43
N LYS A 424 -17.81 0.06 -13.88
CA LYS A 424 -17.48 0.06 -15.31
C LYS A 424 -17.73 -1.32 -15.92
N GLU A 425 -17.89 -1.39 -17.25
CA GLU A 425 -18.14 -2.65 -17.99
C GLU A 425 -17.13 -3.76 -17.66
N LYS A 426 -15.86 -3.41 -17.43
CA LYS A 426 -14.80 -4.35 -17.07
C LYS A 426 -14.90 -4.94 -15.65
N ASP A 427 -15.81 -4.41 -14.83
CA ASP A 427 -16.01 -4.81 -13.42
C ASP A 427 -17.45 -5.28 -13.16
N ARG A 428 -18.27 -5.48 -14.22
CA ARG A 428 -19.63 -6.01 -14.12
C ARG A 428 -19.63 -7.48 -13.77
N VAL A 429 -20.49 -7.86 -12.84
CA VAL A 429 -20.72 -9.26 -12.46
C VAL A 429 -21.36 -10.02 -13.62
N THR A 430 -20.79 -11.17 -13.98
CA THR A 430 -21.36 -12.06 -15.01
C THR A 430 -22.41 -12.99 -14.41
N ASP A 431 -23.24 -13.58 -15.29
CA ASP A 431 -24.28 -14.51 -14.85
C ASP A 431 -23.68 -15.78 -14.19
N GLU A 432 -22.52 -16.23 -14.67
CA GLU A 432 -21.79 -17.37 -14.11
C GLU A 432 -21.23 -17.04 -12.71
N GLU A 433 -20.67 -15.85 -12.51
CA GLU A 433 -20.17 -15.40 -11.20
C GLU A 433 -21.32 -15.26 -10.21
N LEU A 434 -22.44 -14.64 -10.62
CA LEU A 434 -23.64 -14.53 -9.80
C LEU A 434 -24.22 -15.91 -9.44
N LYS A 435 -24.23 -16.84 -10.38
CA LYS A 435 -24.72 -18.20 -10.17
C LYS A 435 -23.89 -18.91 -9.09
N VAL A 436 -22.58 -18.87 -9.20
CA VAL A 436 -21.68 -19.50 -8.20
C VAL A 436 -21.93 -18.92 -6.80
N PHE A 437 -22.07 -17.59 -6.66
CA PHE A 437 -22.41 -16.96 -5.40
C PHE A 437 -23.72 -17.52 -4.82
N LYS A 438 -24.79 -17.57 -5.61
CA LYS A 438 -26.10 -18.09 -5.21
C LYS A 438 -26.05 -19.56 -4.83
N ASP A 439 -25.44 -20.42 -5.66
CA ASP A 439 -25.36 -21.86 -5.45
C ASP A 439 -24.66 -22.21 -4.12
N ILE A 440 -23.61 -21.46 -3.76
CA ILE A 440 -22.89 -21.65 -2.50
C ILE A 440 -23.74 -21.24 -1.29
N LEU A 441 -24.43 -20.11 -1.36
CA LEU A 441 -25.32 -19.66 -0.28
C LEU A 441 -26.48 -20.64 -0.08
N GLU A 442 -27.14 -21.06 -1.15
CA GLU A 442 -28.26 -22.03 -1.13
C GLU A 442 -27.80 -23.35 -0.53
N LYS A 443 -26.67 -23.90 -0.97
CA LYS A 443 -26.08 -25.14 -0.41
C LYS A 443 -25.82 -25.04 1.11
N ASN A 444 -25.61 -23.85 1.62
CA ASN A 444 -25.35 -23.59 3.05
C ASN A 444 -26.58 -23.10 3.82
N ASN A 445 -27.76 -23.04 3.20
CA ASN A 445 -29.00 -22.52 3.75
C ASN A 445 -28.88 -21.09 4.30
N ILE A 446 -28.17 -20.22 3.56
CA ILE A 446 -27.97 -18.80 3.91
C ILE A 446 -28.87 -17.96 3.01
N GLU A 447 -29.80 -17.23 3.63
CA GLU A 447 -30.61 -16.24 2.94
C GLU A 447 -29.81 -14.98 2.64
N CYS A 448 -29.92 -14.48 1.40
CA CYS A 448 -29.27 -13.26 0.95
C CYS A 448 -30.19 -12.51 -0.01
N LYS A 449 -30.44 -11.24 0.29
CA LYS A 449 -31.15 -10.35 -0.62
C LYS A 449 -30.17 -9.72 -1.59
N ILE A 450 -30.38 -9.91 -2.89
CA ILE A 450 -29.50 -9.39 -3.94
C ILE A 450 -30.17 -8.20 -4.62
N TYR A 451 -29.44 -7.08 -4.70
CA TYR A 451 -29.86 -5.84 -5.34
C TYR A 451 -29.10 -5.61 -6.65
N ASP A 452 -29.73 -4.98 -7.62
CA ASP A 452 -29.10 -4.61 -8.89
C ASP A 452 -28.18 -3.39 -8.76
N THR A 453 -28.54 -2.43 -7.90
CA THR A 453 -27.83 -1.17 -7.72
C THR A 453 -27.21 -1.04 -6.34
N LEU A 454 -26.08 -0.33 -6.27
CA LEU A 454 -25.39 -0.04 -5.02
C LEU A 454 -26.21 0.93 -4.16
N GLU A 455 -26.77 1.97 -4.77
CA GLU A 455 -27.59 2.97 -4.07
C GLU A 455 -28.76 2.33 -3.32
N GLU A 456 -29.56 1.50 -4.00
CA GLU A 456 -30.68 0.82 -3.37
C GLU A 456 -30.21 -0.09 -2.23
N SER A 457 -29.14 -0.86 -2.46
CA SER A 457 -28.62 -1.81 -1.48
C SER A 457 -28.11 -1.11 -0.21
N VAL A 458 -27.41 0.01 -0.33
CA VAL A 458 -26.94 0.82 0.80
C VAL A 458 -28.13 1.41 1.56
N ASN A 459 -29.05 2.06 0.85
CA ASN A 459 -30.25 2.66 1.48
C ASN A 459 -31.06 1.62 2.27
N LYS A 460 -31.30 0.44 1.67
CA LYS A 460 -32.06 -0.65 2.33
C LYS A 460 -31.32 -1.27 3.50
N SER A 461 -30.00 -1.38 3.43
CA SER A 461 -29.19 -1.89 4.54
C SER A 461 -29.20 -0.92 5.73
N ILE A 462 -29.16 0.38 5.48
CA ILE A 462 -29.25 1.41 6.55
C ILE A 462 -30.65 1.41 7.18
N ASP A 463 -31.73 1.23 6.40
CA ASP A 463 -33.10 1.15 6.89
C ASP A 463 -33.32 0.01 7.92
N LEU A 464 -32.46 -1.02 7.93
CA LEU A 464 -32.54 -2.17 8.85
C LEU A 464 -31.82 -1.96 10.18
N LEU A 465 -31.03 -0.89 10.31
CA LEU A 465 -30.17 -0.68 11.47
C LEU A 465 -30.94 -0.14 12.67
N GLU A 466 -30.63 -0.67 13.83
CA GLU A 466 -31.05 -0.21 15.14
C GLU A 466 -29.84 0.37 15.88
N ASN A 467 -30.09 0.98 17.07
CA ASN A 467 -29.01 1.46 17.92
C ASN A 467 -28.06 0.31 18.29
N ASP A 468 -26.75 0.61 18.31
CA ASP A 468 -25.65 -0.31 18.59
C ASP A 468 -25.47 -1.44 17.55
N ASP A 469 -26.14 -1.36 16.39
CA ASP A 469 -25.88 -2.26 15.27
C ASP A 469 -24.59 -1.88 14.54
N VAL A 470 -23.98 -2.86 13.88
CA VAL A 470 -22.86 -2.66 12.92
C VAL A 470 -23.33 -3.03 11.52
N LEU A 471 -23.07 -2.17 10.55
CA LEU A 471 -23.16 -2.46 9.12
C LEU A 471 -21.75 -2.55 8.53
N LEU A 472 -21.39 -3.70 7.98
CA LEU A 472 -20.19 -3.86 7.18
C LEU A 472 -20.54 -3.70 5.70
N LEU A 473 -19.96 -2.67 5.05
CA LEU A 473 -19.90 -2.52 3.60
C LEU A 473 -18.65 -3.25 3.11
N ALA A 474 -18.83 -4.34 2.39
CA ALA A 474 -17.74 -5.22 2.00
C ALA A 474 -17.69 -5.41 0.48
N GLY A 475 -16.50 -5.35 -0.11
CA GLY A 475 -16.31 -5.59 -1.53
C GLY A 475 -15.27 -4.71 -2.20
N CYS A 476 -14.86 -5.08 -3.40
CA CYS A 476 -13.89 -4.30 -4.20
C CYS A 476 -14.61 -3.16 -4.96
N GLN A 477 -14.33 -3.03 -6.27
CA GLN A 477 -14.83 -1.95 -7.15
C GLN A 477 -16.35 -1.74 -7.08
N GLY A 478 -17.10 -2.79 -6.82
CA GLY A 478 -18.55 -2.69 -6.65
C GLY A 478 -19.00 -1.87 -5.43
N MET A 479 -18.13 -1.64 -4.45
CA MET A 479 -18.44 -0.87 -3.24
C MET A 479 -17.79 0.53 -3.23
N ASP A 480 -16.99 0.91 -4.22
CA ASP A 480 -16.21 2.16 -4.23
C ASP A 480 -17.06 3.41 -3.94
N LYS A 481 -18.28 3.47 -4.44
CA LYS A 481 -19.21 4.59 -4.18
C LYS A 481 -20.10 4.42 -2.95
N GLY A 482 -19.92 3.33 -2.18
CA GLY A 482 -20.80 3.01 -1.04
C GLY A 482 -20.85 4.09 0.02
N ALA A 483 -19.71 4.63 0.41
CA ALA A 483 -19.64 5.71 1.42
C ALA A 483 -20.34 7.00 0.97
N GLY A 484 -20.33 7.32 -0.33
CA GLY A 484 -21.09 8.44 -0.90
C GLY A 484 -22.59 8.29 -0.68
N PHE A 485 -23.15 7.11 -0.99
CA PHE A 485 -24.57 6.82 -0.75
C PHE A 485 -24.92 6.78 0.74
N VAL A 486 -24.01 6.29 1.60
CA VAL A 486 -24.17 6.40 3.05
C VAL A 486 -24.32 7.86 3.48
N LYS A 487 -23.40 8.73 3.02
CA LYS A 487 -23.45 10.17 3.31
C LYS A 487 -24.79 10.78 2.89
N GLU A 488 -25.20 10.56 1.66
CA GLU A 488 -26.47 11.11 1.12
C GLU A 488 -27.69 10.64 1.94
N LYS A 489 -27.73 9.34 2.28
CA LYS A 489 -28.82 8.77 3.09
C LYS A 489 -28.87 9.37 4.49
N LEU A 490 -27.74 9.37 5.20
CA LEU A 490 -27.68 9.84 6.59
C LEU A 490 -27.94 11.35 6.73
N LEU A 491 -27.43 12.16 5.78
CA LEU A 491 -27.73 13.60 5.75
C LEU A 491 -29.22 13.87 5.48
N ARG A 492 -29.82 13.14 4.54
CA ARG A 492 -31.25 13.26 4.24
C ARG A 492 -32.13 12.90 5.45
N GLU A 493 -31.68 11.99 6.31
CA GLU A 493 -32.39 11.55 7.50
C GLU A 493 -32.02 12.33 8.76
N ASN A 494 -31.14 13.35 8.65
CA ASN A 494 -30.64 14.15 9.77
C ASN A 494 -30.01 13.31 10.90
N LYS A 495 -29.30 12.22 10.54
CA LYS A 495 -28.66 11.30 11.48
C LYS A 495 -27.21 11.67 11.80
N VAL A 496 -26.67 12.73 11.23
CA VAL A 496 -25.27 13.15 11.38
C VAL A 496 -25.20 14.37 12.28
N LYS A 497 -24.47 14.27 13.40
CA LYS A 497 -24.28 15.40 14.35
C LYS A 497 -23.26 16.41 13.82
N ASP A 498 -22.09 15.95 13.39
CA ASP A 498 -21.06 16.77 12.75
C ASP A 498 -21.14 16.65 11.22
N ILE A 499 -22.05 17.44 10.63
CA ILE A 499 -22.30 17.41 9.18
C ILE A 499 -21.07 17.84 8.38
N GLU A 500 -20.35 18.85 8.84
CA GLU A 500 -19.22 19.42 8.12
C GLU A 500 -18.02 18.45 8.12
N GLY A 501 -17.62 17.96 9.29
CA GLY A 501 -16.53 16.99 9.43
C GLY A 501 -16.82 15.67 8.73
N PHE A 502 -18.06 15.15 8.84
CA PHE A 502 -18.47 13.93 8.14
C PHE A 502 -18.43 14.09 6.63
N SER A 503 -19.04 15.17 6.10
CA SER A 503 -19.05 15.42 4.66
C SER A 503 -17.65 15.61 4.10
N HIS A 504 -16.83 16.42 4.76
CA HIS A 504 -15.46 16.67 4.35
C HIS A 504 -14.61 15.38 4.26
N ARG A 505 -14.75 14.48 5.24
CA ARG A 505 -14.05 13.19 5.23
C ARG A 505 -14.45 12.31 4.05
N ILE A 506 -15.75 12.21 3.73
CA ILE A 506 -16.24 11.39 2.62
C ILE A 506 -15.88 12.02 1.26
N ASP A 507 -15.96 13.35 1.14
CA ASP A 507 -15.69 14.06 -0.12
C ASP A 507 -14.21 14.10 -0.49
N LYS A 508 -13.30 13.92 0.47
CA LYS A 508 -11.86 13.80 0.23
C LYS A 508 -11.41 12.41 -0.24
N ARG A 509 -12.30 11.42 -0.25
CA ARG A 509 -11.95 10.07 -0.71
C ARG A 509 -11.61 10.07 -2.21
N ILE A 510 -10.67 9.22 -2.57
CA ILE A 510 -10.19 9.05 -3.94
C ILE A 510 -11.07 8.03 -4.70
N CYS A 511 -11.69 7.08 -4.00
CA CYS A 511 -12.60 6.07 -4.56
C CYS A 511 -14.06 6.51 -4.51
#